data_716413a5b6e0bbf7a9aaf840d393c93c
#
_entry.id   716413a5b6e0bbf7a9aaf840d393c93c
#
_cell.length_a   1.000
_cell.length_b   1.000
_cell.length_c   1.000
_cell.angle_alpha   90.00
_cell.angle_beta   90.00
_cell.angle_gamma   90.00
#
_symmetry.space_group_name_H-M   'P 1'
#
loop_
_entity.id
_entity.type
_entity.pdbx_description
1 polymer ?
#
loop_
_entity_poly.entity_id
_entity_poly.type
_entity_poly.pdbx_seq_one_letter_code
_entity_poly.pdbx_strand_id
1 'polypeptide(L)'
;MKKIWHDEAWADYLKLQDNKKFLKKANAIIKDIERGGYEGLGKPEPLKDNLSGYWSRRIDEYHRIVYKVEGEVIEIIQCGTHYHQ
;
A
#
# COMPACT_ATOMS: atom_id res chain seq x y z
N MET A 1 -12.43 1.61 -8.85
CA MET A 1 -11.88 0.39 -8.27
C MET A 1 -12.29 0.24 -6.82
N LYS A 2 -12.59 -0.97 -6.41
CA LYS A 2 -12.90 -1.24 -5.00
C LYS A 2 -11.62 -1.44 -4.21
N LYS A 3 -11.65 -1.04 -2.94
CA LYS A 3 -10.53 -1.22 -2.03
C LYS A 3 -10.99 -2.08 -0.85
N ILE A 4 -10.23 -3.11 -0.55
CA ILE A 4 -10.46 -3.94 0.62
C ILE A 4 -9.29 -3.69 1.55
N TRP A 5 -9.59 -3.24 2.77
CA TRP A 5 -8.59 -2.95 3.78
C TRP A 5 -8.62 -4.03 4.84
N HIS A 6 -7.48 -4.64 5.10
CA HIS A 6 -7.37 -5.48 6.29
C HIS A 6 -7.42 -4.57 7.52
N ASP A 7 -7.89 -5.08 8.62
CA ASP A 7 -8.09 -4.27 9.84
C ASP A 7 -6.82 -3.53 10.26
N GLU A 8 -5.68 -4.21 10.20
CA GLU A 8 -4.40 -3.58 10.55
C GLU A 8 -4.04 -2.45 9.59
N ALA A 9 -4.27 -2.68 8.29
CA ALA A 9 -3.99 -1.66 7.28
C ALA A 9 -4.87 -0.43 7.48
N TRP A 10 -6.14 -0.65 7.79
CA TRP A 10 -7.07 0.44 8.05
C TRP A 10 -6.67 1.23 9.30
N ALA A 11 -6.29 0.51 10.38
CA ALA A 11 -5.82 1.16 11.59
C ALA A 11 -4.58 2.01 11.32
N ASP A 12 -3.64 1.49 10.52
CA ASP A 12 -2.44 2.24 10.13
C ASP A 12 -2.80 3.47 9.32
N TYR A 13 -3.71 3.33 8.37
CA TYR A 13 -4.14 4.45 7.55
C TYR A 13 -4.77 5.55 8.41
N LEU A 14 -5.57 5.18 9.39
CA LEU A 14 -6.19 6.15 10.29
C LEU A 14 -5.14 6.93 11.09
N LYS A 15 -4.04 6.29 11.47
CA LYS A 15 -2.94 6.96 12.16
C LYS A 15 -2.28 8.02 11.29
N LEU A 16 -2.29 7.85 9.97
CA LEU A 16 -1.70 8.82 9.06
C LEU A 16 -2.46 10.14 9.02
N GLN A 17 -3.70 10.16 9.53
CA GLN A 17 -4.49 11.40 9.57
C GLN A 17 -3.80 12.50 10.38
N ASP A 18 -2.93 12.13 11.30
CA ASP A 18 -2.17 13.08 12.11
C ASP A 18 -0.91 13.58 11.42
N ASN A 19 -0.56 13.02 10.26
CA ASN A 19 0.61 13.41 9.50
C ASN A 19 0.22 13.69 8.06
N LYS A 20 -0.08 14.96 7.78
CA LYS A 20 -0.60 15.37 6.47
C LYS A 20 0.32 15.03 5.30
N LYS A 21 1.63 15.14 5.50
CA LYS A 21 2.59 14.86 4.46
C LYS A 21 2.59 13.39 4.08
N PHE A 22 2.60 12.51 5.08
CA PHE A 22 2.52 11.07 4.86
C PHE A 22 1.20 10.66 4.23
N LEU A 23 0.11 11.23 4.75
CA LEU A 23 -1.22 10.92 4.26
C LEU A 23 -1.35 11.29 2.78
N LYS A 24 -0.85 12.47 2.42
CA LYS A 24 -0.89 12.93 1.03
C LYS A 24 -0.14 11.97 0.11
N LYS A 25 1.02 11.52 0.54
CA LYS A 25 1.85 10.61 -0.26
C LYS A 25 1.21 9.23 -0.35
N ALA A 26 0.66 8.72 0.75
CA ALA A 26 -0.03 7.45 0.76
C ALA A 26 -1.23 7.47 -0.20
N ASN A 27 -2.02 8.55 -0.14
CA ASN A 27 -3.17 8.70 -1.03
C ASN A 27 -2.75 8.78 -2.50
N ALA A 28 -1.66 9.47 -2.78
CA ALA A 28 -1.13 9.56 -4.16
C ALA A 28 -0.72 8.19 -4.67
N ILE A 29 -0.08 7.38 -3.82
CA ILE A 29 0.33 6.03 -4.18
C ILE A 29 -0.90 5.16 -4.45
N ILE A 30 -1.92 5.23 -3.60
CA ILE A 30 -3.13 4.44 -3.78
C ILE A 30 -3.81 4.79 -5.10
N LYS A 31 -3.90 6.07 -5.42
CA LYS A 31 -4.44 6.50 -6.71
C LYS A 31 -3.60 5.99 -7.88
N ASP A 32 -2.29 5.97 -7.71
CA ASP A 32 -1.39 5.48 -8.74
C ASP A 32 -1.57 3.98 -8.95
N ILE A 33 -1.80 3.22 -7.88
CA ILE A 33 -2.10 1.79 -7.98
C ILE A 33 -3.37 1.56 -8.81
N GLU A 34 -4.37 2.40 -8.64
CA GLU A 34 -5.61 2.30 -9.41
C GLU A 34 -5.37 2.44 -10.91
N ARG A 35 -4.36 3.20 -11.31
CA ARG A 35 -4.03 3.42 -12.71
C ARG A 35 -3.01 2.43 -13.25
N GLY A 36 -1.96 2.20 -12.50
CA GLY A 36 -0.80 1.47 -12.96
C GLY A 36 -0.61 0.06 -12.41
N GLY A 37 -1.40 -0.31 -11.41
CA GLY A 37 -1.28 -1.63 -10.79
C GLY A 37 0.08 -1.84 -10.15
N TYR A 38 0.99 -2.47 -10.90
CA TYR A 38 2.31 -2.83 -10.38
C TYR A 38 3.43 -1.97 -10.94
N GLU A 39 3.10 -0.83 -11.53
CA GLU A 39 4.07 0.13 -12.04
C GLU A 39 3.74 1.52 -11.51
N GLY A 40 4.75 2.35 -11.30
CA GLY A 40 4.54 3.75 -10.94
C GLY A 40 5.27 4.19 -9.69
N LEU A 41 4.61 5.04 -8.91
CA LEU A 41 5.21 5.70 -7.74
C LEU A 41 5.60 4.73 -6.63
N GLY A 42 6.64 5.06 -5.89
CA GLY A 42 7.01 4.34 -4.69
C GLY A 42 7.78 3.05 -4.92
N LYS A 43 8.42 2.92 -6.06
CA LYS A 43 9.25 1.76 -6.41
C LYS A 43 8.54 0.42 -6.17
N PRO A 44 7.51 0.12 -6.98
CA PRO A 44 6.77 -1.13 -6.82
C PRO A 44 7.68 -2.34 -6.85
N GLU A 45 7.47 -3.26 -5.91
CA GLU A 45 8.33 -4.41 -5.72
C GLU A 45 7.49 -5.63 -5.34
N PRO A 46 7.66 -6.77 -6.06
CA PRO A 46 6.95 -7.99 -5.65
C PRO A 46 7.56 -8.56 -4.39
N LEU A 47 6.74 -9.12 -3.54
CA LEU A 47 7.17 -9.73 -2.29
C LEU A 47 7.29 -11.24 -2.46
N LYS A 48 7.96 -11.88 -1.49
CA LYS A 48 8.27 -13.30 -1.55
C LYS A 48 7.73 -14.06 -0.36
N ASP A 49 7.92 -15.36 -0.37
CA ASP A 49 7.57 -16.28 0.72
C ASP A 49 6.09 -16.19 1.07
N ASN A 50 5.75 -16.01 2.32
CA ASN A 50 4.35 -15.96 2.74
C ASN A 50 3.61 -14.70 2.27
N LEU A 51 4.32 -13.74 1.67
CA LEU A 51 3.71 -12.56 1.04
C LEU A 51 3.78 -12.65 -0.49
N SER A 52 4.07 -13.83 -1.03
CA SER A 52 4.09 -14.03 -2.46
C SER A 52 2.72 -13.69 -3.07
N GLY A 53 2.74 -12.96 -4.18
CA GLY A 53 1.52 -12.46 -4.82
C GLY A 53 1.15 -11.06 -4.42
N TYR A 54 1.73 -10.56 -3.32
CA TYR A 54 1.58 -9.18 -2.90
C TYR A 54 2.75 -8.34 -3.38
N TRP A 55 2.53 -7.04 -3.42
CA TRP A 55 3.52 -6.05 -3.84
C TRP A 55 3.62 -4.97 -2.78
N SER A 56 4.74 -4.27 -2.74
CA SER A 56 4.88 -3.11 -1.87
C SER A 56 5.20 -1.87 -2.67
N ARG A 57 4.75 -0.73 -2.15
CA ARG A 57 5.16 0.58 -2.64
C ARG A 57 5.64 1.40 -1.45
N ARG A 58 6.71 2.14 -1.65
CA ARG A 58 7.33 2.94 -0.59
C ARG A 58 6.62 4.26 -0.41
N ILE A 59 6.22 4.56 0.82
CA ILE A 59 5.80 5.91 1.20
C ILE A 59 7.08 6.70 1.50
N ASP A 60 8.01 6.08 2.23
CA ASP A 60 9.37 6.57 2.42
C ASP A 60 10.30 5.36 2.53
N GLU A 61 11.51 5.52 3.05
CA GLU A 61 12.47 4.42 3.15
C GLU A 61 11.99 3.26 4.03
N TYR A 62 11.18 3.55 5.03
CA TYR A 62 10.78 2.55 6.01
C TYR A 62 9.32 2.16 5.90
N HIS A 63 8.47 3.07 5.47
CA HIS A 63 7.01 2.84 5.47
C HIS A 63 6.54 2.39 4.11
N ARG A 64 5.70 1.35 4.11
CA ARG A 64 5.25 0.70 2.88
C ARG A 64 3.73 0.57 2.84
N ILE A 65 3.22 0.53 1.63
CA ILE A 65 1.88 0.04 1.37
C ILE A 65 2.06 -1.34 0.75
N VAL A 66 1.47 -2.35 1.36
CA VAL A 66 1.51 -3.73 0.85
C VAL A 66 0.13 -4.09 0.35
N TYR A 67 0.06 -4.55 -0.89
CA TYR A 67 -1.22 -4.69 -1.58
C TYR A 67 -1.16 -5.77 -2.66
N LYS A 68 -2.34 -6.11 -3.15
CA LYS A 68 -2.51 -6.98 -4.31
C LYS A 68 -3.67 -6.44 -5.13
N VAL A 69 -3.57 -6.52 -6.47
CA VAL A 69 -4.64 -6.13 -7.37
C VAL A 69 -5.18 -7.37 -8.06
N GLU A 70 -6.47 -7.59 -7.94
CA GLU A 70 -7.16 -8.65 -8.66
C GLU A 70 -8.41 -8.07 -9.32
N GLY A 71 -8.42 -8.07 -10.66
CA GLY A 71 -9.52 -7.45 -11.40
C GLY A 71 -9.64 -5.99 -11.04
N GLU A 72 -10.82 -5.61 -10.55
CA GLU A 72 -11.11 -4.23 -10.16
C GLU A 72 -10.99 -3.99 -8.67
N VAL A 73 -10.26 -4.84 -7.95
CA VAL A 73 -10.14 -4.77 -6.50
C VAL A 73 -8.69 -4.63 -6.09
N ILE A 74 -8.42 -3.68 -5.19
CA ILE A 74 -7.13 -3.55 -4.52
C ILE A 74 -7.31 -4.05 -3.10
N GLU A 75 -6.53 -5.05 -2.73
CA GLU A 75 -6.50 -5.56 -1.37
C GLU A 75 -5.28 -4.98 -0.66
N ILE A 76 -5.48 -4.25 0.44
CA ILE A 76 -4.39 -3.58 1.16
C ILE A 76 -4.23 -4.25 2.51
N ILE A 77 -3.05 -4.84 2.75
CA ILE A 77 -2.78 -5.56 4.00
C ILE A 77 -1.90 -4.79 4.96
N GLN A 78 -1.17 -3.78 4.47
CA GLN A 78 -0.40 -2.87 5.32
C GLN A 78 -0.40 -1.49 4.70
N CYS A 79 -0.43 -0.46 5.52
CA CYS A 79 -0.39 0.92 5.05
C CYS A 79 0.35 1.80 6.05
N GLY A 80 1.55 2.20 5.72
CA GLY A 80 2.30 3.13 6.53
C GLY A 80 3.13 2.50 7.63
N THR A 81 3.24 1.17 7.67
CA THR A 81 4.13 0.49 8.60
C THR A 81 5.22 -0.23 7.83
N HIS A 82 6.25 -0.62 8.56
CA HIS A 82 7.33 -1.41 8.02
C HIS A 82 6.84 -2.86 7.90
N TYR A 83 6.96 -3.46 6.72
CA TYR A 83 6.56 -4.85 6.58
C TYR A 83 7.67 -5.79 7.03
N HIS A 84 7.25 -6.93 7.54
CA HIS A 84 8.16 -8.00 7.95
C HIS A 84 7.88 -9.25 7.14
N GLN A 85 8.93 -9.89 6.71
CA GLN A 85 8.82 -11.16 6.02
C GLN A 85 9.20 -12.30 6.96
#